data_2b408412aed16a532b034c4abacfb23e
#
_entry.id   2b408412aed16a532b034c4abacfb23e
#
_cell.length_a   1.000
_cell.length_b   1.000
_cell.length_c   1.000
_cell.angle_alpha   90.00
_cell.angle_beta   90.00
_cell.angle_gamma   90.00
#
_symmetry.space_group_name_H-M   'P 1'
#
loop_
_entity.id
_entity.type
_entity.pdbx_description
1 polymer ?
#
loop_
_entity_poly.entity_id
_entity_poly.type
_entity_poly.pdbx_seq_one_letter_code
_entity_poly.pdbx_strand_id
1 'polypeptide(L)'
;MPRHIVQDVVGYDSHMRRFAWLIAIGVAAIILGVAVGMLFSPEGSVLGPSPVNDVLVTVCTLVGAIVGLALLIPAGIMHGDFRRRHPYVQDFYTDEDKSRASVVLAIGVAIGAVLILAGVCVRVFCDVLVADGDAGWPDSVLLACVAAAVFCFIMSGMTHDKVNVDKYNREAEEESVREGRSVPHSTMSESDRFYSRLTGAICGVIMLLATVVALLMLFLGMAGSDVDAWMKVFWVPWPIGGVLCGVVGIIVPLVKEARRR
;
A
#
# COMPACT_ATOMS: atom_id res chain seq x y z
N MET A 1 38.40 -12.42 -15.13
CA MET A 1 38.46 -11.80 -13.78
C MET A 1 37.45 -12.50 -12.90
N PRO A 2 37.80 -13.04 -11.73
CA PRO A 2 36.83 -13.64 -10.83
C PRO A 2 35.89 -12.53 -10.36
N ARG A 3 34.58 -12.69 -10.59
CA ARG A 3 33.54 -11.83 -10.00
C ARG A 3 33.64 -11.97 -8.47
N HIS A 4 34.06 -10.94 -7.78
CA HIS A 4 33.86 -10.86 -6.34
C HIS A 4 32.34 -10.94 -6.11
N ILE A 5 31.86 -12.12 -5.68
CA ILE A 5 30.49 -12.29 -5.19
C ILE A 5 30.48 -11.55 -3.86
N VAL A 6 29.95 -10.34 -3.87
CA VAL A 6 29.68 -9.59 -2.64
C VAL A 6 28.58 -10.37 -1.91
N GLN A 7 28.89 -10.88 -0.74
CA GLN A 7 27.97 -11.70 0.04
C GLN A 7 27.12 -10.77 0.92
N ASP A 8 25.84 -11.10 1.08
CA ASP A 8 24.96 -10.39 2.05
C ASP A 8 25.44 -10.63 3.49
N VAL A 9 26.38 -9.79 3.95
CA VAL A 9 27.02 -9.89 5.27
C VAL A 9 26.05 -9.50 6.39
N VAL A 10 25.00 -8.73 6.08
CA VAL A 10 24.13 -8.08 7.05
C VAL A 10 22.79 -8.79 7.19
N GLY A 11 22.50 -9.75 6.30
CA GLY A 11 21.20 -10.45 6.27
C GLY A 11 20.05 -9.61 5.71
N TYR A 12 20.37 -8.62 4.88
CA TYR A 12 19.41 -7.70 4.27
C TYR A 12 18.35 -8.44 3.43
N ASP A 13 18.76 -9.40 2.59
CA ASP A 13 17.84 -10.16 1.74
C ASP A 13 16.81 -10.94 2.55
N SER A 14 17.26 -11.62 3.60
CA SER A 14 16.38 -12.40 4.48
C SER A 14 15.44 -11.53 5.29
N HIS A 15 15.92 -10.35 5.74
CA HIS A 15 15.12 -9.35 6.44
C HIS A 15 14.01 -8.80 5.54
N MET A 16 14.36 -8.30 4.35
CA MET A 16 13.40 -7.73 3.40
C MET A 16 12.36 -8.74 2.95
N ARG A 17 12.74 -10.01 2.79
CA ARG A 17 11.79 -11.07 2.46
C ARG A 17 10.79 -11.33 3.59
N ARG A 18 11.25 -11.42 4.84
CA ARG A 18 10.36 -11.58 6.01
C ARG A 18 9.42 -10.39 6.15
N PHE A 19 9.94 -9.19 5.99
CA PHE A 19 9.17 -7.96 6.03
C PHE A 19 8.07 -7.95 4.95
N ALA A 20 8.41 -8.29 3.70
CA ALA A 20 7.45 -8.40 2.61
C ALA A 20 6.30 -9.38 2.92
N TRP A 21 6.62 -10.56 3.45
CA TRP A 21 5.61 -11.55 3.82
C TRP A 21 4.69 -11.05 4.94
N LEU A 22 5.23 -10.44 5.98
CA LEU A 22 4.43 -9.91 7.09
C LEU A 22 3.48 -8.80 6.63
N ILE A 23 3.95 -7.88 5.78
CA ILE A 23 3.12 -6.82 5.23
C ILE A 23 2.04 -7.40 4.32
N ALA A 24 2.41 -8.28 3.37
CA ALA A 24 1.46 -8.84 2.41
C ALA A 24 0.36 -9.66 3.10
N ILE A 25 0.72 -10.52 4.04
CA ILE A 25 -0.25 -11.33 4.80
C ILE A 25 -1.08 -10.43 5.71
N GLY A 26 -0.48 -9.44 6.39
CA GLY A 26 -1.17 -8.53 7.28
C GLY A 26 -2.25 -7.72 6.56
N VAL A 27 -1.94 -7.14 5.41
CA VAL A 27 -2.91 -6.39 4.60
C VAL A 27 -3.98 -7.33 4.03
N ALA A 28 -3.60 -8.49 3.49
CA ALA A 28 -4.55 -9.47 2.97
C ALA A 28 -5.51 -9.97 4.06
N ALA A 29 -5.03 -10.17 5.29
CA ALA A 29 -5.87 -10.60 6.42
C ALA A 29 -6.96 -9.56 6.77
N ILE A 30 -6.63 -8.26 6.73
CA ILE A 30 -7.62 -7.20 6.94
C ILE A 30 -8.73 -7.27 5.88
N ILE A 31 -8.35 -7.35 4.61
CA ILE A 31 -9.32 -7.39 3.50
C ILE A 31 -10.14 -8.69 3.55
N LEU A 32 -9.51 -9.83 3.85
CA LEU A 32 -10.21 -11.11 4.00
C LEU A 32 -11.17 -11.12 5.18
N GLY A 33 -10.85 -10.42 6.28
CA GLY A 33 -11.78 -10.26 7.40
C GLY A 33 -13.08 -9.58 6.98
N VAL A 34 -12.99 -8.52 6.16
CA VAL A 34 -14.15 -7.87 5.57
C VAL A 34 -14.87 -8.79 4.57
N ALA A 35 -14.11 -9.49 3.70
CA ALA A 35 -14.66 -10.42 2.73
C ALA A 35 -15.50 -11.53 3.39
N VAL A 36 -14.98 -12.14 4.47
CA VAL A 36 -15.71 -13.14 5.24
C VAL A 36 -16.91 -12.52 5.94
N GLY A 37 -16.79 -11.29 6.44
CA GLY A 37 -17.93 -10.56 7.02
C GLY A 37 -19.08 -10.40 6.02
N MET A 38 -18.79 -10.09 4.75
CA MET A 38 -19.83 -9.92 3.71
C MET A 38 -20.66 -11.18 3.45
N LEU A 39 -20.16 -12.38 3.77
CA LEU A 39 -20.95 -13.62 3.71
C LEU A 39 -22.15 -13.61 4.67
N PHE A 40 -22.10 -12.78 5.71
CA PHE A 40 -23.12 -12.64 6.72
C PHE A 40 -23.86 -11.30 6.63
N SER A 41 -23.78 -10.61 5.48
CA SER A 41 -24.49 -9.34 5.27
C SER A 41 -25.98 -9.50 5.58
N PRO A 42 -26.62 -8.55 6.33
CA PRO A 42 -28.03 -8.64 6.70
C PRO A 42 -28.97 -8.81 5.52
N GLU A 43 -28.64 -8.23 4.38
CA GLU A 43 -29.45 -8.22 3.15
C GLU A 43 -29.34 -9.53 2.35
N GLY A 44 -28.24 -10.29 2.51
CA GLY A 44 -27.99 -11.50 1.70
C GLY A 44 -27.12 -12.55 2.38
N SER A 45 -27.36 -12.80 3.68
CA SER A 45 -26.58 -13.77 4.44
C SER A 45 -26.72 -15.20 3.90
N VAL A 46 -25.60 -15.91 3.78
CA VAL A 46 -25.56 -17.34 3.43
C VAL A 46 -26.30 -18.19 4.48
N LEU A 47 -26.40 -17.73 5.72
CA LEU A 47 -27.13 -18.42 6.81
C LEU A 47 -28.62 -18.04 6.88
N GLY A 48 -29.09 -17.17 5.98
CA GLY A 48 -30.44 -16.61 6.01
C GLY A 48 -30.58 -15.42 6.97
N PRO A 49 -31.73 -14.74 6.99
CA PRO A 49 -31.95 -13.53 7.80
C PRO A 49 -31.95 -13.87 9.30
N SER A 50 -31.03 -13.25 10.05
CA SER A 50 -30.87 -13.43 11.49
C SER A 50 -30.32 -12.15 12.12
N PRO A 51 -30.80 -11.76 13.33
CA PRO A 51 -30.24 -10.62 14.06
C PRO A 51 -28.78 -10.84 14.50
N VAL A 52 -28.27 -12.08 14.40
CA VAL A 52 -26.87 -12.40 14.70
C VAL A 52 -25.93 -12.02 13.55
N ASN A 53 -26.46 -11.79 12.35
CA ASN A 53 -25.65 -11.48 11.16
C ASN A 53 -24.81 -10.22 11.34
N ASP A 54 -25.36 -9.14 11.88
CA ASP A 54 -24.63 -7.89 12.16
C ASP A 54 -23.44 -8.13 13.10
N VAL A 55 -23.64 -8.98 14.10
CA VAL A 55 -22.58 -9.36 15.03
C VAL A 55 -21.50 -10.16 14.31
N LEU A 56 -21.88 -11.11 13.45
CA LEU A 56 -20.92 -11.91 12.66
C LEU A 56 -20.09 -11.06 11.71
N VAL A 57 -20.72 -10.14 10.96
CA VAL A 57 -20.02 -9.16 10.11
C VAL A 57 -18.98 -8.39 10.91
N THR A 58 -19.40 -7.84 12.05
CA THR A 58 -18.53 -7.04 12.92
C THR A 58 -17.39 -7.88 13.47
N VAL A 59 -17.66 -9.06 13.98
CA VAL A 59 -16.64 -9.96 14.56
C VAL A 59 -15.64 -10.39 13.51
N CYS A 60 -16.07 -10.83 12.32
CA CYS A 60 -15.16 -11.25 11.25
C CYS A 60 -14.25 -10.10 10.80
N THR A 61 -14.81 -8.90 10.64
CA THR A 61 -14.04 -7.69 10.28
C THR A 61 -13.02 -7.35 11.36
N LEU A 62 -13.42 -7.34 12.63
CA LEU A 62 -12.52 -7.04 13.75
C LEU A 62 -11.42 -8.10 13.90
N VAL A 63 -11.73 -9.38 13.74
CA VAL A 63 -10.72 -10.46 13.79
C VAL A 63 -9.71 -10.27 12.66
N GLY A 64 -10.15 -9.99 11.44
CA GLY A 64 -9.26 -9.69 10.32
C GLY A 64 -8.36 -8.49 10.60
N ALA A 65 -8.93 -7.40 11.15
CA ALA A 65 -8.18 -6.21 11.53
C ALA A 65 -7.15 -6.50 12.64
N ILE A 66 -7.54 -7.23 13.69
CA ILE A 66 -6.64 -7.60 14.80
C ILE A 66 -5.46 -8.45 14.27
N VAL A 67 -5.75 -9.48 13.48
CA VAL A 67 -4.70 -10.34 12.89
C VAL A 67 -3.78 -9.53 11.98
N GLY A 68 -4.35 -8.68 11.13
CA GLY A 68 -3.56 -7.82 10.24
C GLY A 68 -2.66 -6.86 11.01
N LEU A 69 -3.19 -6.15 12.00
CA LEU A 69 -2.42 -5.22 12.83
C LEU A 69 -1.35 -5.94 13.66
N ALA A 70 -1.65 -7.15 14.18
CA ALA A 70 -0.70 -7.96 14.91
C ALA A 70 0.51 -8.38 14.07
N LEU A 71 0.38 -8.43 12.73
CA LEU A 71 1.48 -8.69 11.81
C LEU A 71 2.17 -7.39 11.36
N LEU A 72 1.39 -6.34 11.05
CA LEU A 72 1.90 -5.08 10.50
C LEU A 72 2.72 -4.29 11.53
N ILE A 73 2.28 -4.22 12.78
CA ILE A 73 2.96 -3.43 13.82
C ILE A 73 4.36 -4.00 14.10
N PRO A 74 4.54 -5.30 14.41
CA PRO A 74 5.87 -5.87 14.59
C PRO A 74 6.74 -5.78 13.34
N ALA A 75 6.15 -5.94 12.14
CA ALA A 75 6.87 -5.77 10.88
C ALA A 75 7.47 -4.37 10.75
N GLY A 76 6.68 -3.33 11.04
CA GLY A 76 7.15 -1.94 11.01
C GLY A 76 8.26 -1.67 12.03
N ILE A 77 8.10 -2.14 13.28
CA ILE A 77 9.11 -1.99 14.33
C ILE A 77 10.42 -2.70 13.94
N MET A 78 10.32 -3.95 13.46
CA MET A 78 11.46 -4.75 13.03
C MET A 78 12.21 -4.08 11.88
N HIS A 79 11.49 -3.50 10.92
CA HIS A 79 12.08 -2.81 9.78
C HIS A 79 12.77 -1.50 10.21
N GLY A 80 12.15 -0.70 11.07
CA GLY A 80 12.73 0.50 11.64
C GLY A 80 14.01 0.20 12.45
N ASP A 81 13.98 -0.85 13.29
CA ASP A 81 15.18 -1.29 14.05
C ASP A 81 16.30 -1.74 13.12
N PHE A 82 15.97 -2.48 12.05
CA PHE A 82 16.96 -2.92 11.06
C PHE A 82 17.61 -1.73 10.36
N ARG A 83 16.84 -0.74 9.91
CA ARG A 83 17.35 0.51 9.32
C ARG A 83 18.25 1.28 10.26
N ARG A 84 17.90 1.37 11.54
CA ARG A 84 18.71 2.05 12.56
C ARG A 84 20.05 1.38 12.79
N ARG A 85 20.11 0.05 12.74
CA ARG A 85 21.35 -0.73 12.93
C ARG A 85 22.21 -0.77 11.67
N HIS A 86 21.58 -0.75 10.50
CA HIS A 86 22.23 -0.87 9.20
C HIS A 86 21.80 0.26 8.26
N PRO A 87 22.26 1.51 8.53
CA PRO A 87 21.88 2.69 7.74
C PRO A 87 22.51 2.68 6.34
N TYR A 88 23.47 1.81 6.10
CA TYR A 88 24.12 1.62 4.81
C TYR A 88 24.29 0.13 4.53
N VAL A 89 23.85 -0.29 3.34
CA VAL A 89 24.03 -1.64 2.81
C VAL A 89 24.75 -1.54 1.47
N GLN A 90 25.78 -2.35 1.27
CA GLN A 90 26.47 -2.40 -0.02
C GLN A 90 25.59 -3.15 -1.04
N ASP A 91 25.51 -2.63 -2.27
CA ASP A 91 24.76 -3.31 -3.34
C ASP A 91 25.50 -4.59 -3.76
N PHE A 92 24.85 -5.72 -3.54
CA PHE A 92 25.36 -7.05 -3.90
C PHE A 92 24.51 -7.72 -4.98
N TYR A 93 23.44 -7.05 -5.46
CA TYR A 93 22.61 -7.58 -6.53
C TYR A 93 23.23 -7.35 -7.90
N THR A 94 23.13 -8.37 -8.75
CA THR A 94 23.59 -8.28 -10.14
C THR A 94 22.53 -7.62 -11.03
N ASP A 95 22.93 -7.15 -12.22
CA ASP A 95 21.98 -6.62 -13.19
C ASP A 95 20.95 -7.68 -13.63
N GLU A 96 21.33 -8.95 -13.58
CA GLU A 96 20.42 -10.07 -13.84
C GLU A 96 19.35 -10.20 -12.73
N ASP A 97 19.73 -10.02 -11.46
CA ASP A 97 18.79 -10.05 -10.34
C ASP A 97 17.79 -8.88 -10.44
N LYS A 98 18.27 -7.70 -10.80
CA LYS A 98 17.43 -6.49 -11.01
C LYS A 98 16.46 -6.70 -12.19
N SER A 99 16.94 -7.30 -13.29
CA SER A 99 16.08 -7.64 -14.42
C SER A 99 15.01 -8.68 -14.06
N ARG A 100 15.39 -9.74 -13.35
CA ARG A 100 14.44 -10.76 -12.86
C ARG A 100 13.39 -10.15 -11.92
N ALA A 101 13.78 -9.27 -11.01
CA ALA A 101 12.87 -8.59 -10.11
C ALA A 101 11.84 -7.73 -10.87
N SER A 102 12.26 -7.06 -11.95
CA SER A 102 11.36 -6.29 -12.83
C SER A 102 10.35 -7.19 -13.55
N VAL A 103 10.78 -8.38 -14.00
CA VAL A 103 9.87 -9.38 -14.61
C VAL A 103 8.88 -9.91 -13.57
N VAL A 104 9.33 -10.21 -12.34
CA VAL A 104 8.47 -10.64 -11.23
C VAL A 104 7.42 -9.57 -10.90
N LEU A 105 7.83 -8.28 -10.90
CA LEU A 105 6.90 -7.17 -10.72
C LEU A 105 5.83 -7.14 -11.81
N ALA A 106 6.23 -7.23 -13.09
CA ALA A 106 5.30 -7.21 -14.21
C ALA A 106 4.30 -8.39 -14.16
N ILE A 107 4.78 -9.59 -13.84
CA ILE A 107 3.93 -10.79 -13.68
C ILE A 107 2.99 -10.62 -12.49
N GLY A 108 3.48 -10.14 -11.35
CA GLY A 108 2.66 -9.94 -10.15
C GLY A 108 1.55 -8.91 -10.37
N VAL A 109 1.86 -7.81 -11.09
CA VAL A 109 0.86 -6.80 -11.47
C VAL A 109 -0.17 -7.38 -12.44
N ALA A 110 0.27 -8.15 -13.44
CA ALA A 110 -0.65 -8.79 -14.39
C ALA A 110 -1.59 -9.80 -13.69
N ILE A 111 -1.06 -10.67 -12.82
CA ILE A 111 -1.87 -11.62 -12.05
C ILE A 111 -2.87 -10.88 -11.16
N GLY A 112 -2.42 -9.86 -10.42
CA GLY A 112 -3.31 -9.08 -9.57
C GLY A 112 -4.44 -8.38 -10.35
N ALA A 113 -4.12 -7.80 -11.52
CA ALA A 113 -5.12 -7.21 -12.39
C ALA A 113 -6.16 -8.24 -12.87
N VAL A 114 -5.72 -9.42 -13.31
CA VAL A 114 -6.60 -10.52 -13.72
C VAL A 114 -7.50 -10.98 -12.58
N LEU A 115 -6.97 -11.08 -11.34
CA LEU A 115 -7.76 -11.46 -10.17
C LEU A 115 -8.86 -10.44 -9.87
N ILE A 116 -8.56 -9.14 -9.92
CA ILE A 116 -9.57 -8.09 -9.72
C ILE A 116 -10.65 -8.19 -10.81
N LEU A 117 -10.25 -8.28 -12.08
CA LEU A 117 -11.20 -8.40 -13.20
C LEU A 117 -12.07 -9.65 -13.07
N ALA A 118 -11.50 -10.78 -12.67
CA ALA A 118 -12.26 -12.01 -12.41
C ALA A 118 -13.31 -11.81 -11.31
N GLY A 119 -12.94 -11.17 -10.20
CA GLY A 119 -13.87 -10.84 -9.12
C GLY A 119 -15.01 -9.92 -9.58
N VAL A 120 -14.69 -8.88 -10.35
CA VAL A 120 -15.68 -7.97 -10.94
C VAL A 120 -16.61 -8.73 -11.91
N CYS A 121 -16.04 -9.59 -12.76
CA CYS A 121 -16.87 -10.43 -13.68
C CYS A 121 -17.85 -11.32 -12.92
N VAL A 122 -17.41 -11.97 -11.83
CA VAL A 122 -18.30 -12.79 -10.99
C VAL A 122 -19.42 -11.92 -10.41
N ARG A 123 -19.10 -10.75 -9.88
CA ARG A 123 -20.09 -9.82 -9.30
C ARG A 123 -21.13 -9.39 -10.35
N VAL A 124 -20.66 -8.90 -11.51
CA VAL A 124 -21.55 -8.46 -12.60
C VAL A 124 -22.38 -9.61 -13.15
N PHE A 125 -21.80 -10.81 -13.31
CA PHE A 125 -22.51 -11.99 -13.77
C PHE A 125 -23.66 -12.37 -12.81
N CYS A 126 -23.40 -12.33 -11.51
CA CYS A 126 -24.42 -12.60 -10.50
C CYS A 126 -25.53 -11.56 -10.51
N ASP A 127 -25.22 -10.27 -10.66
CA ASP A 127 -26.22 -9.20 -10.73
C ASP A 127 -27.17 -9.35 -11.93
N VAL A 128 -26.63 -9.80 -13.08
CA VAL A 128 -27.41 -9.86 -14.35
C VAL A 128 -28.17 -11.16 -14.49
N LEU A 129 -27.64 -12.29 -14.03
CA LEU A 129 -28.18 -13.63 -14.33
C LEU A 129 -28.83 -14.30 -13.13
N VAL A 130 -28.45 -13.97 -11.92
CA VAL A 130 -29.04 -14.50 -10.70
C VAL A 130 -29.89 -13.38 -10.12
N ALA A 131 -31.19 -13.45 -10.30
CA ALA A 131 -32.16 -12.42 -9.90
C ALA A 131 -32.23 -12.14 -8.38
N ASP A 132 -31.37 -12.77 -7.57
CA ASP A 132 -31.16 -12.53 -6.16
C ASP A 132 -30.02 -11.51 -5.97
N GLY A 133 -30.24 -10.25 -6.39
CA GLY A 133 -29.24 -9.17 -6.34
C GLY A 133 -28.73 -8.79 -4.94
N ASP A 134 -29.33 -9.35 -3.89
CA ASP A 134 -29.01 -9.04 -2.49
C ASP A 134 -28.10 -10.10 -1.81
N ALA A 135 -27.59 -11.09 -2.56
CA ALA A 135 -26.71 -12.10 -1.98
C ALA A 135 -25.33 -11.52 -1.64
N GLY A 136 -24.89 -11.63 -0.41
CA GLY A 136 -23.56 -11.11 0.07
C GLY A 136 -22.35 -11.92 -0.43
N TRP A 137 -22.54 -13.14 -0.96
CA TRP A 137 -21.43 -13.98 -1.39
C TRP A 137 -20.68 -13.49 -2.64
N PRO A 138 -21.29 -12.80 -3.65
CA PRO A 138 -20.53 -12.28 -4.78
C PRO A 138 -19.59 -11.15 -4.37
N ASP A 139 -20.01 -10.31 -3.43
CA ASP A 139 -19.17 -9.24 -2.85
C ASP A 139 -18.02 -9.83 -2.04
N SER A 140 -18.28 -10.91 -1.30
CA SER A 140 -17.24 -11.66 -0.59
C SER A 140 -16.19 -12.24 -1.54
N VAL A 141 -16.62 -12.84 -2.66
CA VAL A 141 -15.70 -13.35 -3.70
C VAL A 141 -14.90 -12.23 -4.33
N LEU A 142 -15.53 -11.10 -4.67
CA LEU A 142 -14.83 -9.93 -5.20
C LEU A 142 -13.74 -9.45 -4.22
N LEU A 143 -14.08 -9.29 -2.94
CA LEU A 143 -13.12 -8.86 -1.92
C LEU A 143 -12.01 -9.89 -1.68
N ALA A 144 -12.31 -11.19 -1.76
CA ALA A 144 -11.28 -12.22 -1.68
C ALA A 144 -10.32 -12.17 -2.88
N CYS A 145 -10.83 -11.92 -4.09
CA CYS A 145 -10.00 -11.67 -5.28
C CYS A 145 -9.14 -10.41 -5.12
N VAL A 146 -9.70 -9.33 -4.56
CA VAL A 146 -8.96 -8.11 -4.24
C VAL A 146 -7.88 -8.38 -3.21
N ALA A 147 -8.15 -9.14 -2.14
CA ALA A 147 -7.15 -9.52 -1.15
C ALA A 147 -5.96 -10.27 -1.77
N ALA A 148 -6.26 -11.25 -2.63
CA ALA A 148 -5.24 -12.01 -3.37
C ALA A 148 -4.45 -11.11 -4.34
N ALA A 149 -5.11 -10.19 -5.03
CA ALA A 149 -4.45 -9.23 -5.92
C ALA A 149 -3.51 -8.29 -5.16
N VAL A 150 -3.97 -7.73 -4.04
CA VAL A 150 -3.16 -6.86 -3.17
C VAL A 150 -1.97 -7.61 -2.60
N PHE A 151 -2.15 -8.86 -2.19
CA PHE A 151 -1.04 -9.72 -1.78
C PHE A 151 0.00 -9.86 -2.91
N CYS A 152 -0.42 -10.15 -4.15
CA CYS A 152 0.47 -10.24 -5.30
C CYS A 152 1.20 -8.91 -5.57
N PHE A 153 0.49 -7.77 -5.51
CA PHE A 153 1.09 -6.46 -5.71
C PHE A 153 2.15 -6.14 -4.66
N ILE A 154 1.86 -6.39 -3.39
CA ILE A 154 2.83 -6.14 -2.30
C ILE A 154 4.04 -7.05 -2.46
N MET A 155 3.85 -8.35 -2.67
CA MET A 155 4.95 -9.30 -2.81
C MET A 155 5.86 -8.99 -4.00
N SER A 156 5.27 -8.69 -5.17
CA SER A 156 6.03 -8.36 -6.37
C SER A 156 6.70 -6.98 -6.26
N GLY A 157 6.01 -5.98 -5.71
CA GLY A 157 6.55 -4.65 -5.48
C GLY A 157 7.73 -4.67 -4.50
N MET A 158 7.58 -5.33 -3.36
CA MET A 158 8.65 -5.42 -2.37
C MET A 158 9.83 -6.28 -2.86
N THR A 159 9.58 -7.29 -3.70
CA THR A 159 10.66 -8.06 -4.35
C THR A 159 11.45 -7.19 -5.31
N HIS A 160 10.80 -6.30 -6.04
CA HIS A 160 11.46 -5.32 -6.90
C HIS A 160 12.20 -4.25 -6.09
N ASP A 161 11.57 -3.69 -5.04
CA ASP A 161 12.20 -2.67 -4.18
C ASP A 161 13.42 -3.22 -3.43
N LYS A 162 13.42 -4.48 -3.05
CA LYS A 162 14.53 -5.15 -2.36
C LYS A 162 15.85 -5.07 -3.14
N VAL A 163 15.82 -5.22 -4.46
CA VAL A 163 17.04 -5.17 -5.29
C VAL A 163 17.52 -3.75 -5.55
N ASN A 164 16.76 -2.73 -5.17
CA ASN A 164 17.15 -1.33 -5.27
C ASN A 164 17.76 -0.84 -3.95
N VAL A 165 18.98 -1.32 -3.66
CA VAL A 165 19.70 -0.98 -2.42
C VAL A 165 19.98 0.52 -2.31
N ASP A 166 20.19 1.22 -3.43
CA ASP A 166 20.37 2.67 -3.44
C ASP A 166 19.16 3.43 -2.89
N LYS A 167 17.94 2.94 -3.18
CA LYS A 167 16.72 3.49 -2.61
C LYS A 167 16.68 3.30 -1.09
N TYR A 168 16.99 2.10 -0.62
CA TYR A 168 17.07 1.79 0.80
C TYR A 168 18.08 2.70 1.53
N ASN A 169 19.30 2.83 0.99
CA ASN A 169 20.35 3.65 1.57
C ASN A 169 19.94 5.13 1.66
N ARG A 170 19.28 5.66 0.63
CA ARG A 170 18.76 7.04 0.65
C ARG A 170 17.68 7.24 1.71
N GLU A 171 16.72 6.32 1.79
CA GLU A 171 15.65 6.40 2.79
C GLU A 171 16.19 6.26 4.23
N ALA A 172 17.17 5.37 4.44
CA ALA A 172 17.83 5.20 5.74
C ALA A 172 18.65 6.44 6.13
N GLU A 173 19.30 7.09 5.16
CA GLU A 173 20.02 8.35 5.36
C GLU A 173 19.05 9.48 5.73
N GLU A 174 17.93 9.63 5.01
CA GLU A 174 16.91 10.65 5.31
C GLU A 174 16.34 10.48 6.72
N GLU A 175 16.05 9.25 7.13
CA GLU A 175 15.55 8.94 8.48
C GLU A 175 16.59 9.27 9.55
N SER A 176 17.86 8.92 9.33
CA SER A 176 18.97 9.21 10.24
C SER A 176 19.17 10.72 10.43
N VAL A 177 19.05 11.49 9.34
CA VAL A 177 19.14 12.95 9.38
C VAL A 177 17.95 13.56 10.12
N ARG A 178 16.73 13.02 9.97
CA ARG A 178 15.56 13.47 10.75
C ARG A 178 15.72 13.24 12.24
N GLU A 179 16.35 12.14 12.62
CA GLU A 179 16.64 11.79 14.02
C GLU A 179 17.90 12.50 14.58
N GLY A 180 18.57 13.35 13.79
CA GLY A 180 19.75 14.10 14.20
C GLY A 180 21.03 13.27 14.34
N ARG A 181 21.05 12.07 13.74
CA ARG A 181 22.22 11.18 13.71
C ARG A 181 23.13 11.51 12.52
N SER A 182 24.45 11.51 12.75
CA SER A 182 25.44 11.66 11.67
C SER A 182 25.60 10.35 10.93
N VAL A 183 25.48 10.37 9.60
CA VAL A 183 25.72 9.21 8.74
C VAL A 183 27.13 9.31 8.14
N PRO A 184 28.02 8.31 8.38
CA PRO A 184 29.41 8.37 7.91
C PRO A 184 29.58 8.36 6.38
N HIS A 185 28.57 7.91 5.64
CA HIS A 185 28.61 7.77 4.18
C HIS A 185 27.40 8.48 3.55
N SER A 186 27.32 9.81 3.69
CA SER A 186 26.25 10.54 3.03
C SER A 186 26.51 10.65 1.52
N THR A 187 25.70 9.95 0.73
CA THR A 187 25.76 9.98 -0.75
C THR A 187 24.91 11.11 -1.34
N MET A 188 24.03 11.70 -0.55
CA MET A 188 23.13 12.77 -1.00
C MET A 188 23.77 14.15 -0.89
N SER A 189 23.73 14.90 -2.00
CA SER A 189 24.05 16.32 -2.01
C SER A 189 23.07 17.10 -1.11
N GLU A 190 23.53 18.17 -0.47
CA GLU A 190 22.70 19.06 0.36
C GLU A 190 21.48 19.60 -0.41
N SER A 191 21.65 19.88 -1.70
CA SER A 191 20.56 20.24 -2.61
C SER A 191 19.53 19.11 -2.77
N ASP A 192 19.96 17.85 -2.83
CA ASP A 192 19.07 16.70 -3.01
C ASP A 192 18.18 16.49 -1.78
N ARG A 193 18.75 16.68 -0.59
CA ARG A 193 18.01 16.67 0.68
C ARG A 193 16.97 17.77 0.77
N PHE A 194 17.33 18.98 0.33
CA PHE A 194 16.40 20.12 0.32
C PHE A 194 15.20 19.84 -0.59
N TYR A 195 15.45 19.40 -1.84
CA TYR A 195 14.35 19.11 -2.79
C TYR A 195 13.47 17.94 -2.35
N SER A 196 14.03 16.88 -1.75
CA SER A 196 13.26 15.76 -1.21
C SER A 196 12.34 16.22 -0.07
N ARG A 197 12.86 17.02 0.88
CA ARG A 197 12.04 17.60 1.97
C ARG A 197 10.96 18.54 1.45
N LEU A 198 11.29 19.37 0.47
CA LEU A 198 10.35 20.30 -0.15
C LEU A 198 9.19 19.54 -0.82
N THR A 199 9.50 18.50 -1.60
CA THR A 199 8.48 17.66 -2.25
C THR A 199 7.57 17.01 -1.20
N GLY A 200 8.15 16.41 -0.16
CA GLY A 200 7.37 15.78 0.92
C GLY A 200 6.48 16.79 1.67
N ALA A 201 6.99 17.99 1.95
CA ALA A 201 6.21 19.04 2.60
C ALA A 201 5.04 19.52 1.73
N ILE A 202 5.27 19.77 0.44
CA ILE A 202 4.22 20.19 -0.51
C ILE A 202 3.15 19.09 -0.64
N CYS A 203 3.54 17.83 -0.83
CA CYS A 203 2.59 16.72 -0.90
C CYS A 203 1.82 16.55 0.41
N GLY A 204 2.47 16.72 1.56
CA GLY A 204 1.81 16.71 2.87
C GLY A 204 0.73 17.78 3.00
N VAL A 205 1.03 19.02 2.59
CA VAL A 205 0.06 20.13 2.59
C VAL A 205 -1.12 19.85 1.65
N ILE A 206 -0.85 19.36 0.43
CA ILE A 206 -1.90 19.01 -0.54
C ILE A 206 -2.85 17.96 0.06
N MET A 207 -2.31 16.89 0.66
CA MET A 207 -3.13 15.82 1.24
C MET A 207 -3.91 16.29 2.48
N LEU A 208 -3.32 17.16 3.30
CA LEU A 208 -4.04 17.78 4.43
C LEU A 208 -5.21 18.64 3.95
N LEU A 209 -4.98 19.47 2.92
CA LEU A 209 -6.05 20.28 2.32
C LEU A 209 -7.15 19.39 1.72
N ALA A 210 -6.79 18.35 1.00
CA ALA A 210 -7.74 17.38 0.45
C ALA A 210 -8.59 16.73 1.57
N THR A 211 -7.96 16.39 2.70
CA THR A 211 -8.67 15.83 3.87
C THR A 211 -9.61 16.86 4.50
N VAL A 212 -9.18 18.10 4.66
CA VAL A 212 -10.04 19.17 5.18
C VAL A 212 -11.24 19.38 4.28
N VAL A 213 -11.05 19.43 2.95
CA VAL A 213 -12.17 19.57 2.00
C VAL A 213 -13.12 18.38 2.06
N ALA A 214 -12.58 17.13 2.13
CA ALA A 214 -13.39 15.92 2.26
C ALA A 214 -14.23 15.95 3.55
N LEU A 215 -13.65 16.35 4.68
CA LEU A 215 -14.35 16.47 5.95
C LEU A 215 -15.40 17.58 5.91
N LEU A 216 -15.09 18.74 5.32
CA LEU A 216 -16.07 19.81 5.14
C LEU A 216 -17.27 19.36 4.29
N MET A 217 -17.00 18.63 3.18
CA MET A 217 -18.07 18.05 2.36
C MET A 217 -18.94 17.08 3.17
N LEU A 218 -18.32 16.22 3.98
CA LEU A 218 -19.03 15.27 4.83
C LEU A 218 -19.92 16.00 5.86
N PHE A 219 -19.38 16.97 6.60
CA PHE A 219 -20.12 17.70 7.63
C PHE A 219 -21.20 18.59 7.07
N LEU A 220 -20.95 19.29 5.94
CA LEU A 220 -21.96 20.10 5.26
C LEU A 220 -23.08 19.24 4.68
N GLY A 221 -22.73 18.05 4.17
CA GLY A 221 -23.71 17.06 3.71
C GLY A 221 -24.62 16.58 4.83
N MET A 222 -24.05 16.30 6.02
CA MET A 222 -24.83 15.90 7.20
C MET A 222 -25.73 17.01 7.76
N ALA A 223 -25.41 18.29 7.51
CA ALA A 223 -26.18 19.43 7.94
C ALA A 223 -27.28 19.85 6.94
N GLY A 224 -27.23 19.32 5.69
CA GLY A 224 -28.18 19.66 4.62
C GLY A 224 -29.25 18.60 4.38
N SER A 225 -30.19 18.89 3.47
CA SER A 225 -31.29 17.99 3.11
C SER A 225 -30.90 16.86 2.14
N ASP A 226 -29.71 16.94 1.51
CA ASP A 226 -29.26 16.00 0.47
C ASP A 226 -28.05 15.16 0.92
N VAL A 227 -28.19 14.48 2.05
CA VAL A 227 -27.13 13.65 2.67
C VAL A 227 -26.56 12.62 1.70
N ASP A 228 -27.42 11.95 0.92
CA ASP A 228 -27.05 10.90 -0.02
C ASP A 228 -26.16 11.39 -1.16
N ALA A 229 -26.37 12.60 -1.65
CA ALA A 229 -25.57 13.18 -2.71
C ALA A 229 -24.14 13.51 -2.23
N TRP A 230 -23.98 14.05 -1.03
CA TRP A 230 -22.68 14.38 -0.44
C TRP A 230 -21.89 13.13 -0.03
N MET A 231 -22.57 12.13 0.51
CA MET A 231 -21.97 10.83 0.86
C MET A 231 -21.37 10.11 -0.35
N LYS A 232 -21.87 10.36 -1.56
CA LYS A 232 -21.31 9.79 -2.80
C LYS A 232 -20.04 10.48 -3.27
N VAL A 233 -19.76 11.71 -2.86
CA VAL A 233 -18.70 12.56 -3.47
C VAL A 233 -17.62 12.98 -2.46
N PHE A 234 -17.80 12.79 -1.14
CA PHE A 234 -16.86 13.24 -0.11
C PHE A 234 -15.44 12.64 -0.25
N TRP A 235 -15.29 11.50 -0.89
CA TRP A 235 -14.01 10.83 -1.11
C TRP A 235 -13.21 11.38 -2.30
N VAL A 236 -13.84 12.14 -3.21
CA VAL A 236 -13.22 12.67 -4.44
C VAL A 236 -11.98 13.55 -4.21
N PRO A 237 -11.90 14.38 -3.16
CA PRO A 237 -10.71 15.19 -2.90
C PRO A 237 -9.40 14.39 -2.75
N TRP A 238 -9.45 13.14 -2.23
CA TRP A 238 -8.25 12.34 -2.04
C TRP A 238 -7.60 11.85 -3.35
N PRO A 239 -8.32 11.27 -4.32
CA PRO A 239 -7.75 10.97 -5.64
C PRO A 239 -7.19 12.21 -6.34
N ILE A 240 -7.88 13.35 -6.26
CA ILE A 240 -7.39 14.61 -6.83
C ILE A 240 -6.09 15.04 -6.14
N GLY A 241 -6.04 15.00 -4.82
CA GLY A 241 -4.83 15.26 -4.03
C GLY A 241 -3.67 14.34 -4.42
N GLY A 242 -3.95 13.05 -4.62
CA GLY A 242 -2.96 12.08 -5.08
C GLY A 242 -2.39 12.39 -6.46
N VAL A 243 -3.23 12.77 -7.42
CA VAL A 243 -2.80 13.20 -8.77
C VAL A 243 -1.93 14.46 -8.68
N LEU A 244 -2.32 15.45 -7.88
CA LEU A 244 -1.53 16.66 -7.67
C LEU A 244 -0.16 16.36 -7.05
N CYS A 245 -0.09 15.44 -6.07
CA CYS A 245 1.18 14.97 -5.51
C CYS A 245 2.05 14.29 -6.58
N GLY A 246 1.46 13.51 -7.48
CA GLY A 246 2.17 12.91 -8.62
C GLY A 246 2.77 13.97 -9.55
N VAL A 247 2.02 15.02 -9.87
CA VAL A 247 2.49 16.16 -10.68
C VAL A 247 3.67 16.86 -9.98
N VAL A 248 3.57 17.13 -8.69
CA VAL A 248 4.67 17.72 -7.90
C VAL A 248 5.91 16.82 -7.92
N GLY A 249 5.74 15.50 -7.78
CA GLY A 249 6.81 14.51 -7.85
C GLY A 249 7.56 14.49 -9.20
N ILE A 250 6.91 14.90 -10.28
CA ILE A 250 7.52 15.02 -11.62
C ILE A 250 8.18 16.40 -11.79
N ILE A 251 7.51 17.48 -11.40
CA ILE A 251 7.98 18.86 -11.64
C ILE A 251 9.23 19.18 -10.83
N VAL A 252 9.28 18.81 -9.55
CA VAL A 252 10.39 19.17 -8.65
C VAL A 252 11.74 18.65 -9.14
N PRO A 253 11.90 17.37 -9.57
CA PRO A 253 13.15 16.89 -10.17
C PRO A 253 13.54 17.63 -11.44
N LEU A 254 12.57 17.96 -12.30
CA LEU A 254 12.82 18.71 -13.54
C LEU A 254 13.34 20.13 -13.27
N VAL A 255 12.75 20.83 -12.31
CA VAL A 255 13.21 22.17 -11.88
C VAL A 255 14.63 22.10 -11.32
N LYS A 256 14.93 21.05 -10.53
CA LYS A 256 16.28 20.80 -10.01
C LYS A 256 17.29 20.61 -11.12
N GLU A 257 16.96 19.81 -12.14
CA GLU A 257 17.86 19.57 -13.28
C GLU A 257 18.07 20.83 -14.11
N ALA A 258 17.02 21.62 -14.34
CA ALA A 258 17.09 22.90 -15.05
C ALA A 258 17.98 23.94 -14.32
N ARG A 259 18.04 23.91 -12.99
CA ARG A 259 18.92 24.79 -12.20
C ARG A 259 20.39 24.34 -12.13
N ARG A 260 20.68 23.09 -12.51
CA ARG A 260 22.05 22.57 -12.57
C ARG A 260 22.75 22.88 -13.89
N ARG A 261 21.98 23.27 -14.91
CA ARG A 261 22.51 23.77 -16.22
C ARG A 261 22.72 25.27 -16.19
#